data_b2939876c41696196fbb0eddece5287b
#
_entry.id   b2939876c41696196fbb0eddece5287b
#
_cell.length_a   1.000
_cell.length_b   1.000
_cell.length_c   1.000
_cell.angle_alpha   90.00
_cell.angle_beta   90.00
_cell.angle_gamma   90.00
#
_symmetry.space_group_name_H-M   'P 1'
#
loop_
_entity.id
_entity.type
_entity.pdbx_description
1 polymer ?
#
loop_
_entity_poly.entity_id
_entity_poly.type
_entity_poly.pdbx_seq_one_letter_code
_entity_poly.pdbx_strand_id
1 'polypeptide(L)'
;MIDKRAICAVVYLSGCFLAVGPALSQEGPLDRLVRAYPGFLESHDATTIRWKDGVRMPVSDGRANKSFAEKLKSASLLDQMELSYVKGPLARPPGAEDDPGRFRNEAFFDKMYGDCAKGEVTRKLVKVAWLPKSGGGAVPITSVNGVAEKLRAVSAELDARSPDLKSYAFPSAGTYNCRAVKDTGNRSMHAWGAAIDLNTKYSDYWMWGKGGYRNRMPMEIVEIFERHGFIWGGKWGHFDTMHFEYRPELLQ
;
A
#
# COMPACT_ATOMS: atom_id res chain seq x y z
N MET A 1 90.33 -10.65 4.78
CA MET A 1 89.40 -11.49 4.00
C MET A 1 88.02 -11.34 4.71
N ILE A 2 87.15 -10.55 4.14
CA ILE A 2 85.83 -10.23 4.69
C ILE A 2 84.80 -10.77 3.74
N ASP A 3 84.09 -11.75 4.18
CA ASP A 3 83.00 -12.42 3.43
C ASP A 3 81.71 -11.60 3.54
N LYS A 4 81.17 -11.12 2.42
CA LYS A 4 79.91 -10.37 2.32
C LYS A 4 78.82 -11.33 1.84
N ARG A 5 77.98 -11.83 2.73
CA ARG A 5 76.74 -12.54 2.38
C ARG A 5 75.63 -11.52 2.13
N ALA A 6 75.18 -11.46 0.88
CA ALA A 6 73.97 -10.70 0.52
C ALA A 6 72.73 -11.44 0.93
N ILE A 7 71.86 -10.83 1.72
CA ILE A 7 70.54 -11.30 2.09
C ILE A 7 69.55 -10.72 1.08
N CYS A 8 68.95 -11.59 0.25
CA CYS A 8 67.82 -11.23 -0.61
C CYS A 8 66.54 -11.24 0.19
N ALA A 9 65.92 -10.09 0.42
CA ALA A 9 64.59 -9.99 1.02
C ALA A 9 63.53 -10.15 -0.08
N VAL A 10 62.75 -11.22 0.01
CA VAL A 10 61.59 -11.44 -0.86
C VAL A 10 60.38 -10.72 -0.22
N VAL A 11 59.90 -9.67 -0.88
CA VAL A 11 58.69 -8.94 -0.50
C VAL A 11 57.48 -9.64 -1.12
N TYR A 12 56.65 -10.29 -0.30
CA TYR A 12 55.35 -10.81 -0.73
C TYR A 12 54.36 -9.65 -0.75
N LEU A 13 53.96 -9.20 -1.93
CA LEU A 13 52.80 -8.31 -2.11
C LEU A 13 51.51 -9.17 -2.03
N SER A 14 50.87 -9.13 -0.86
CA SER A 14 49.53 -9.71 -0.69
C SER A 14 48.50 -8.79 -1.36
N GLY A 15 48.12 -9.14 -2.58
CA GLY A 15 47.02 -8.47 -3.27
C GLY A 15 45.66 -8.84 -2.60
N CYS A 16 45.08 -7.87 -1.89
CA CYS A 16 43.72 -8.00 -1.34
C CYS A 16 42.72 -7.80 -2.49
N PHE A 17 42.21 -8.90 -3.05
CA PHE A 17 41.08 -8.87 -3.98
C PHE A 17 39.82 -8.57 -3.18
N LEU A 18 39.35 -7.32 -3.20
CA LEU A 18 38.01 -6.96 -2.77
C LEU A 18 37.04 -7.55 -3.79
N ALA A 19 36.37 -8.65 -3.43
CA ALA A 19 35.25 -9.17 -4.18
C ALA A 19 34.09 -8.13 -4.09
N VAL A 20 33.87 -7.38 -5.16
CA VAL A 20 32.68 -6.57 -5.34
C VAL A 20 31.52 -7.55 -5.55
N GLY A 21 30.76 -7.80 -4.49
CA GLY A 21 29.51 -8.56 -4.57
C GLY A 21 28.56 -7.86 -5.55
N PRO A 22 27.66 -8.60 -6.22
CA PRO A 22 26.67 -7.99 -7.10
C PRO A 22 25.86 -6.96 -6.30
N ALA A 23 25.88 -5.70 -6.75
CA ALA A 23 25.00 -4.67 -6.22
C ALA A 23 23.56 -5.19 -6.39
N LEU A 24 22.83 -5.40 -5.29
CA LEU A 24 21.41 -5.69 -5.33
C LEU A 24 20.75 -4.49 -6.03
N SER A 25 20.33 -4.68 -7.27
CA SER A 25 19.60 -3.65 -7.99
C SER A 25 18.32 -3.37 -7.18
N GLN A 26 18.13 -2.11 -6.80
CA GLN A 26 16.94 -1.71 -6.07
C GLN A 26 15.71 -2.03 -6.94
N GLU A 27 14.78 -2.82 -6.40
CA GLU A 27 13.58 -3.25 -7.10
C GLU A 27 12.80 -2.05 -7.63
N GLY A 28 12.49 -2.06 -8.93
CA GLY A 28 11.77 -0.98 -9.59
C GLY A 28 10.28 -0.92 -9.17
N PRO A 29 9.61 0.22 -9.38
CA PRO A 29 8.19 0.35 -9.03
C PRO A 29 7.28 -0.65 -9.76
N LEU A 30 7.56 -0.98 -11.02
CA LEU A 30 6.77 -1.96 -11.78
C LEU A 30 7.07 -3.40 -11.35
N ASP A 31 8.29 -3.72 -10.91
CA ASP A 31 8.62 -5.02 -10.32
C ASP A 31 7.79 -5.24 -9.05
N ARG A 32 7.71 -4.24 -8.18
CA ARG A 32 6.88 -4.28 -6.97
C ARG A 32 5.41 -4.48 -7.30
N LEU A 33 4.89 -3.77 -8.32
CA LEU A 33 3.51 -3.91 -8.74
C LEU A 33 3.20 -5.35 -9.22
N VAL A 34 4.05 -5.93 -10.06
CA VAL A 34 3.88 -7.31 -10.55
C VAL A 34 3.97 -8.31 -9.41
N ARG A 35 4.96 -8.17 -8.53
CA ARG A 35 5.16 -9.05 -7.38
C ARG A 35 4.00 -8.98 -6.37
N ALA A 36 3.37 -7.82 -6.22
CA ALA A 36 2.26 -7.62 -5.29
C ALA A 36 0.97 -8.35 -5.70
N TYR A 37 0.78 -8.60 -7.00
CA TYR A 37 -0.45 -9.18 -7.56
C TYR A 37 -0.18 -10.43 -8.41
N PRO A 38 0.48 -11.46 -7.85
CA PRO A 38 0.94 -12.63 -8.61
C PRO A 38 -0.20 -13.48 -9.17
N GLY A 39 -1.42 -13.33 -8.66
CA GLY A 39 -2.62 -13.99 -9.20
C GLY A 39 -3.12 -13.40 -10.53
N PHE A 40 -2.73 -12.17 -10.85
CA PHE A 40 -3.24 -11.39 -11.99
C PHE A 40 -2.15 -10.96 -12.95
N LEU A 41 -0.99 -10.56 -12.45
CA LEU A 41 0.09 -10.01 -13.26
C LEU A 41 1.13 -11.08 -13.55
N GLU A 42 1.67 -11.07 -14.77
CA GLU A 42 2.68 -12.00 -15.25
C GLU A 42 4.06 -11.33 -15.28
N SER A 43 4.16 -10.15 -15.90
CA SER A 43 5.41 -9.44 -16.14
C SER A 43 5.15 -7.99 -16.54
N HIS A 44 6.22 -7.24 -16.74
CA HIS A 44 6.17 -5.92 -17.36
C HIS A 44 7.36 -5.72 -18.31
N ASP A 45 7.24 -4.73 -19.16
CA ASP A 45 8.33 -4.08 -19.89
C ASP A 45 8.31 -2.56 -19.57
N ALA A 46 9.12 -1.76 -20.29
CA ALA A 46 9.19 -0.32 -20.04
C ALA A 46 7.87 0.44 -20.35
N THR A 47 6.96 -0.15 -21.10
CA THR A 47 5.75 0.50 -21.63
C THR A 47 4.45 -0.14 -21.20
N THR A 48 4.48 -1.43 -20.82
CA THR A 48 3.27 -2.20 -20.53
C THR A 48 3.41 -3.14 -19.34
N ILE A 49 2.29 -3.34 -18.63
CA ILE A 49 2.08 -4.48 -17.73
C ILE A 49 1.36 -5.58 -18.50
N ARG A 50 1.85 -6.81 -18.38
CA ARG A 50 1.22 -8.00 -18.92
C ARG A 50 0.41 -8.73 -17.84
N TRP A 51 -0.86 -8.96 -18.14
CA TRP A 51 -1.76 -9.74 -17.31
C TRP A 51 -1.68 -11.21 -17.68
N LYS A 52 -1.97 -12.11 -16.75
CA LYS A 52 -1.96 -13.57 -16.99
C LYS A 52 -2.99 -14.04 -18.02
N ASP A 53 -4.04 -13.25 -18.27
CA ASP A 53 -5.01 -13.50 -19.34
C ASP A 53 -4.56 -13.00 -20.72
N GLY A 54 -3.31 -12.55 -20.84
CA GLY A 54 -2.69 -12.05 -22.06
C GLY A 54 -2.95 -10.57 -22.38
N VAL A 55 -3.82 -9.89 -21.61
CA VAL A 55 -4.06 -8.46 -21.78
C VAL A 55 -2.78 -7.66 -21.46
N ARG A 56 -2.50 -6.65 -22.29
CA ARG A 56 -1.41 -5.68 -22.06
C ARG A 56 -2.02 -4.34 -21.72
N MET A 57 -1.57 -3.75 -20.61
CA MET A 57 -2.03 -2.45 -20.14
C MET A 57 -0.86 -1.46 -20.14
N PRO A 58 -1.01 -0.27 -20.78
CA PRO A 58 0.03 0.76 -20.75
C PRO A 58 0.38 1.19 -19.33
N VAL A 59 1.67 1.39 -19.04
CA VAL A 59 2.14 1.91 -17.76
C VAL A 59 2.05 3.42 -17.68
N SER A 60 2.08 4.10 -18.83
CA SER A 60 1.96 5.57 -18.97
C SER A 60 0.78 5.93 -19.87
N ASP A 61 0.19 7.08 -19.64
CA ASP A 61 -0.82 7.70 -20.53
C ASP A 61 -0.21 8.67 -21.54
N GLY A 62 1.13 8.72 -21.63
CA GLY A 62 1.89 9.58 -22.55
C GLY A 62 1.94 11.06 -22.15
N ARG A 63 1.28 11.47 -21.07
CA ARG A 63 1.31 12.85 -20.58
C ARG A 63 2.51 13.07 -19.66
N ALA A 64 3.42 13.96 -20.03
CA ALA A 64 4.50 14.41 -19.19
C ALA A 64 4.02 15.54 -18.24
N ASN A 65 4.70 15.71 -17.10
CA ASN A 65 4.55 16.86 -16.20
C ASN A 65 3.13 17.08 -15.68
N LYS A 66 2.38 16.01 -15.40
CA LYS A 66 1.07 16.14 -14.73
C LYS A 66 1.25 16.76 -13.35
N SER A 67 0.43 17.77 -13.04
CA SER A 67 0.31 18.31 -11.69
C SER A 67 -0.23 17.23 -10.71
N PHE A 68 -0.05 17.46 -9.43
CA PHE A 68 -0.60 16.59 -8.38
C PHE A 68 -2.12 16.40 -8.54
N ALA A 69 -2.86 17.49 -8.81
CA ALA A 69 -4.30 17.45 -9.01
C ALA A 69 -4.72 16.64 -10.26
N GLU A 70 -3.93 16.69 -11.34
CA GLU A 70 -4.19 15.87 -12.53
C GLU A 70 -3.92 14.39 -12.27
N LYS A 71 -2.86 14.04 -11.52
CA LYS A 71 -2.58 12.67 -11.10
C LYS A 71 -3.69 12.13 -10.19
N LEU A 72 -4.21 12.95 -9.27
CA LEU A 72 -5.37 12.58 -8.45
C LEU A 72 -6.60 12.23 -9.30
N LYS A 73 -6.83 12.93 -10.41
CA LYS A 73 -8.00 12.72 -11.28
C LYS A 73 -7.82 11.62 -12.31
N SER A 74 -6.60 11.42 -12.81
CA SER A 74 -6.33 10.50 -13.91
C SER A 74 -4.90 9.99 -13.85
N ALA A 75 -4.65 9.06 -12.93
CA ALA A 75 -3.35 8.45 -12.78
C ALA A 75 -3.08 7.37 -13.83
N SER A 76 -1.88 7.40 -14.41
CA SER A 76 -1.27 6.24 -15.06
C SER A 76 -0.78 5.24 -14.01
N LEU A 77 -0.30 4.06 -14.41
CA LEU A 77 0.32 3.12 -13.47
C LEU A 77 1.64 3.65 -12.91
N LEU A 78 2.41 4.41 -13.70
CA LEU A 78 3.62 5.08 -13.20
C LEU A 78 3.29 6.13 -12.13
N ASP A 79 2.25 6.96 -12.35
CA ASP A 79 1.80 7.90 -11.33
C ASP A 79 1.34 7.19 -10.05
N GLN A 80 0.59 6.07 -10.20
CA GLN A 80 0.12 5.27 -9.06
C GLN A 80 1.27 4.78 -8.17
N MET A 81 2.42 4.50 -8.76
CA MET A 81 3.60 3.97 -8.08
C MET A 81 4.62 5.05 -7.69
N GLU A 82 4.33 6.34 -7.96
CA GLU A 82 5.29 7.44 -7.76
C GLU A 82 5.55 7.73 -6.28
N LEU A 83 4.50 7.76 -5.47
CA LEU A 83 4.63 8.07 -4.05
C LEU A 83 4.84 6.81 -3.22
N SER A 84 5.97 6.75 -2.52
CA SER A 84 6.31 5.64 -1.64
C SER A 84 5.56 5.72 -0.32
N TYR A 85 5.07 4.58 0.16
CA TYR A 85 4.49 4.45 1.49
C TYR A 85 5.52 3.80 2.43
N VAL A 86 5.96 4.55 3.43
CA VAL A 86 6.91 4.05 4.45
C VAL A 86 6.13 3.47 5.63
N LYS A 87 6.43 2.22 6.01
CA LYS A 87 5.81 1.54 7.17
C LYS A 87 6.27 2.16 8.49
N GLY A 88 5.46 1.94 9.53
CA GLY A 88 5.76 2.38 10.89
C GLY A 88 5.42 3.86 11.15
N PRO A 89 5.91 4.42 12.26
CA PRO A 89 5.57 5.78 12.69
C PRO A 89 6.01 6.86 11.70
N LEU A 90 5.20 7.92 11.60
CA LEU A 90 5.57 9.11 10.85
C LEU A 90 6.67 9.89 11.60
N ALA A 91 7.75 10.24 10.91
CA ALA A 91 8.80 11.11 11.46
C ALA A 91 8.36 12.58 11.54
N ARG A 92 7.40 12.99 10.71
CA ARG A 92 6.80 14.34 10.66
C ARG A 92 5.36 14.23 10.15
N PRO A 93 4.51 15.24 10.40
CA PRO A 93 3.22 15.31 9.72
C PRO A 93 3.37 15.26 8.18
N PRO A 94 2.42 14.65 7.46
CA PRO A 94 2.46 14.61 5.99
C PRO A 94 2.38 16.01 5.40
N GLY A 95 3.09 16.25 4.30
CA GLY A 95 2.94 17.47 3.48
C GLY A 95 1.67 17.42 2.63
N ALA A 96 1.30 18.54 2.03
CA ALA A 96 0.04 18.69 1.27
C ALA A 96 -0.06 17.74 0.06
N GLU A 97 1.07 17.30 -0.48
CA GLU A 97 1.15 16.37 -1.62
C GLU A 97 1.70 14.98 -1.23
N ASP A 98 1.82 14.69 0.06
CA ASP A 98 2.20 13.36 0.58
C ASP A 98 0.94 12.47 0.66
N ASP A 99 0.46 11.95 -0.46
CA ASP A 99 -0.76 11.13 -0.55
C ASP A 99 -0.49 9.74 -1.17
N PRO A 100 0.42 8.91 -0.64
CA PRO A 100 0.73 7.60 -1.22
C PRO A 100 -0.52 6.71 -1.28
N GLY A 101 -0.86 6.24 -2.50
CA GLY A 101 -2.05 5.43 -2.74
C GLY A 101 -3.27 6.20 -3.22
N ARG A 102 -3.27 7.53 -3.21
CA ARG A 102 -4.40 8.31 -3.73
C ARG A 102 -4.36 8.52 -5.25
N PHE A 103 -3.22 8.36 -5.89
CA PHE A 103 -3.13 8.21 -7.34
C PHE A 103 -3.60 6.81 -7.72
N ARG A 104 -4.76 6.68 -8.36
CA ARG A 104 -5.36 5.39 -8.71
C ARG A 104 -5.64 5.29 -10.18
N ASN A 105 -5.08 4.27 -10.83
CA ASN A 105 -5.50 3.88 -12.17
C ASN A 105 -6.78 3.02 -12.06
N GLU A 106 -7.94 3.63 -12.32
CA GLU A 106 -9.22 2.95 -12.16
C GLU A 106 -9.36 1.73 -13.07
N ALA A 107 -8.86 1.82 -14.33
CA ALA A 107 -8.92 0.70 -15.26
C ALA A 107 -8.15 -0.53 -14.74
N PHE A 108 -7.03 -0.31 -14.04
CA PHE A 108 -6.25 -1.37 -13.41
C PHE A 108 -7.05 -2.05 -12.29
N PHE A 109 -7.66 -1.27 -11.42
CA PHE A 109 -8.44 -1.83 -10.31
C PHE A 109 -9.76 -2.44 -10.78
N ASP A 110 -10.44 -1.84 -11.77
CA ASP A 110 -11.65 -2.40 -12.38
C ASP A 110 -11.38 -3.77 -13.01
N LYS A 111 -10.26 -3.89 -13.75
CA LYS A 111 -9.88 -5.18 -14.34
C LYS A 111 -9.59 -6.24 -13.26
N MET A 112 -8.99 -5.85 -12.16
CA MET A 112 -8.62 -6.76 -11.08
C MET A 112 -9.81 -7.14 -10.20
N TYR A 113 -10.50 -6.15 -9.67
CA TYR A 113 -11.56 -6.33 -8.67
C TYR A 113 -12.96 -6.36 -9.27
N GLY A 114 -13.15 -5.80 -10.46
CA GLY A 114 -14.43 -5.63 -11.12
C GLY A 114 -14.99 -4.21 -11.04
N ASP A 115 -15.91 -3.89 -11.93
CA ASP A 115 -16.64 -2.61 -11.93
C ASP A 115 -17.82 -2.66 -10.97
N CYS A 116 -17.78 -1.85 -9.91
CA CYS A 116 -18.86 -1.81 -8.93
C CYS A 116 -20.19 -1.31 -9.50
N ALA A 117 -20.17 -0.40 -10.49
CA ALA A 117 -21.38 0.10 -11.15
C ALA A 117 -22.12 -0.99 -11.96
N LYS A 118 -21.39 -2.01 -12.40
CA LYS A 118 -21.95 -3.20 -13.07
C LYS A 118 -22.27 -4.35 -12.10
N GLY A 119 -22.13 -4.13 -10.80
CA GLY A 119 -22.33 -5.16 -9.78
C GLY A 119 -21.29 -6.29 -9.80
N GLU A 120 -20.15 -6.10 -10.47
CA GLU A 120 -19.11 -7.12 -10.58
C GLU A 120 -18.38 -7.34 -9.25
N VAL A 121 -18.19 -6.27 -8.47
CA VAL A 121 -17.56 -6.33 -7.16
C VAL A 121 -18.44 -7.08 -6.16
N THR A 122 -19.77 -6.81 -6.15
CA THR A 122 -20.68 -7.43 -5.18
C THR A 122 -20.68 -8.95 -5.25
N ARG A 123 -20.46 -9.53 -6.43
CA ARG A 123 -20.35 -10.99 -6.65
C ARG A 123 -19.07 -11.59 -6.06
N LYS A 124 -18.07 -10.77 -5.74
CA LYS A 124 -16.77 -11.17 -5.19
C LYS A 124 -16.63 -10.85 -3.70
N LEU A 125 -17.65 -10.23 -3.09
CA LEU A 125 -17.65 -9.94 -1.66
C LEU A 125 -17.93 -11.20 -0.85
N VAL A 126 -17.19 -11.34 0.23
CA VAL A 126 -17.41 -12.36 1.26
C VAL A 126 -17.51 -11.69 2.63
N LYS A 127 -18.28 -12.28 3.54
CA LYS A 127 -18.38 -11.79 4.91
C LYS A 127 -17.17 -12.24 5.73
N VAL A 128 -16.51 -11.29 6.37
CA VAL A 128 -15.44 -11.51 7.33
C VAL A 128 -15.94 -11.16 8.72
N ALA A 129 -15.77 -12.07 9.68
CA ALA A 129 -16.05 -11.79 11.09
C ALA A 129 -15.03 -10.75 11.58
N TRP A 130 -15.53 -9.60 12.00
CA TRP A 130 -14.72 -8.50 12.51
C TRP A 130 -14.77 -8.46 14.02
N LEU A 131 -13.64 -8.66 14.69
CA LEU A 131 -13.48 -8.71 16.14
C LEU A 131 -14.50 -9.65 16.83
N PRO A 132 -14.61 -10.93 16.44
CA PRO A 132 -15.69 -11.82 16.88
C PRO A 132 -15.70 -12.07 18.38
N LYS A 133 -14.55 -12.06 19.06
CA LYS A 133 -14.45 -12.22 20.52
C LYS A 133 -14.87 -10.97 21.29
N SER A 134 -14.98 -9.83 20.61
CA SER A 134 -15.31 -8.52 21.20
C SER A 134 -16.71 -8.04 20.83
N GLY A 135 -17.56 -8.93 20.31
CA GLY A 135 -18.92 -8.60 19.92
C GLY A 135 -19.02 -7.85 18.59
N GLY A 136 -17.98 -7.84 17.80
CA GLY A 136 -17.98 -7.31 16.45
C GLY A 136 -18.90 -8.11 15.51
N GLY A 137 -19.32 -7.51 14.42
CA GLY A 137 -20.21 -8.13 13.45
C GLY A 137 -19.46 -8.81 12.30
N ALA A 138 -20.10 -8.83 11.13
CA ALA A 138 -19.46 -9.27 9.90
C ALA A 138 -19.43 -8.12 8.90
N VAL A 139 -18.31 -7.96 8.22
CA VAL A 139 -18.11 -6.91 7.20
C VAL A 139 -17.91 -7.54 5.81
N PRO A 140 -18.58 -7.03 4.76
CA PRO A 140 -18.40 -7.50 3.39
C PRO A 140 -17.10 -6.93 2.81
N ILE A 141 -16.19 -7.79 2.32
CA ILE A 141 -14.93 -7.37 1.70
C ILE A 141 -14.61 -8.29 0.52
N THR A 142 -13.82 -7.83 -0.45
CA THR A 142 -13.49 -8.64 -1.61
C THR A 142 -12.64 -9.86 -1.25
N SER A 143 -12.92 -11.00 -1.91
CA SER A 143 -12.08 -12.19 -1.85
C SER A 143 -10.89 -12.12 -2.81
N VAL A 144 -10.89 -11.17 -3.74
CA VAL A 144 -9.82 -11.00 -4.75
C VAL A 144 -8.51 -10.65 -4.04
N ASN A 145 -7.40 -11.18 -4.53
CA ASN A 145 -6.05 -11.01 -3.98
C ASN A 145 -5.89 -11.43 -2.50
N GLY A 146 -6.79 -12.25 -1.99
CA GLY A 146 -6.73 -12.67 -0.59
C GLY A 146 -7.03 -11.54 0.42
N VAL A 147 -7.68 -10.45 0.00
CA VAL A 147 -7.99 -9.31 0.89
C VAL A 147 -8.82 -9.75 2.09
N ALA A 148 -9.80 -10.64 1.88
CA ALA A 148 -10.62 -11.16 2.98
C ALA A 148 -9.80 -11.96 4.00
N GLU A 149 -8.84 -12.76 3.56
CA GLU A 149 -7.91 -13.53 4.40
C GLU A 149 -7.00 -12.58 5.19
N LYS A 150 -6.49 -11.54 4.54
CA LYS A 150 -5.68 -10.49 5.20
C LYS A 150 -6.48 -9.75 6.26
N LEU A 151 -7.72 -9.37 5.96
CA LEU A 151 -8.59 -8.70 6.94
C LEU A 151 -8.96 -9.63 8.11
N ARG A 152 -9.17 -10.94 7.88
CA ARG A 152 -9.34 -11.92 8.98
C ARG A 152 -8.14 -11.98 9.91
N ALA A 153 -6.94 -11.96 9.34
CA ALA A 153 -5.71 -11.94 10.14
C ALA A 153 -5.57 -10.65 10.96
N VAL A 154 -5.83 -9.49 10.36
CA VAL A 154 -5.90 -8.21 11.09
C VAL A 154 -6.93 -8.29 12.23
N SER A 155 -8.15 -8.78 11.95
CA SER A 155 -9.21 -8.94 12.94
C SER A 155 -8.78 -9.82 14.11
N ALA A 156 -8.14 -10.95 13.83
CA ALA A 156 -7.67 -11.88 14.86
C ALA A 156 -6.58 -11.28 15.74
N GLU A 157 -5.62 -10.54 15.14
CA GLU A 157 -4.57 -9.86 15.90
C GLU A 157 -5.14 -8.75 16.79
N LEU A 158 -6.05 -7.92 16.26
CA LEU A 158 -6.71 -6.86 17.03
C LEU A 158 -7.59 -7.43 18.15
N ASP A 159 -8.31 -8.53 17.88
CA ASP A 159 -9.19 -9.17 18.86
C ASP A 159 -8.43 -9.81 20.04
N ALA A 160 -7.13 -10.07 19.85
CA ALA A 160 -6.23 -10.53 20.90
C ALA A 160 -5.63 -9.38 21.76
N ARG A 161 -5.88 -8.11 21.39
CA ARG A 161 -5.34 -6.93 22.10
C ARG A 161 -6.26 -6.49 23.25
N SER A 162 -5.81 -5.45 23.99
CA SER A 162 -6.57 -4.86 25.07
C SER A 162 -7.91 -4.30 24.63
N PRO A 163 -8.95 -4.25 25.50
CA PRO A 163 -10.23 -3.63 25.19
C PRO A 163 -10.10 -2.17 24.71
N ASP A 164 -9.16 -1.41 25.30
CA ASP A 164 -8.95 -0.01 24.94
C ASP A 164 -8.52 0.14 23.48
N LEU A 165 -7.57 -0.69 23.02
CA LEU A 165 -7.14 -0.68 21.62
C LEU A 165 -8.28 -1.07 20.68
N LYS A 166 -9.08 -2.06 21.05
CA LYS A 166 -10.23 -2.51 20.24
C LYS A 166 -11.30 -1.45 20.07
N SER A 167 -11.44 -0.51 21.01
CA SER A 167 -12.39 0.59 20.91
C SER A 167 -12.18 1.48 19.69
N TYR A 168 -10.96 1.58 19.20
CA TYR A 168 -10.62 2.30 17.96
C TYR A 168 -11.07 1.57 16.69
N ALA A 169 -11.15 0.25 16.74
CA ALA A 169 -11.51 -0.58 15.59
C ALA A 169 -12.99 -0.94 15.54
N PHE A 170 -13.75 -0.74 16.64
CA PHE A 170 -15.17 -1.11 16.73
C PHE A 170 -16.02 0.02 17.34
N PRO A 171 -17.23 0.28 16.77
CA PRO A 171 -17.73 -0.29 15.50
C PRO A 171 -16.94 0.19 14.29
N SER A 172 -16.80 -0.67 13.25
CA SER A 172 -16.26 -0.22 11.97
C SER A 172 -17.27 0.64 11.23
N ALA A 173 -16.80 1.64 10.47
CA ALA A 173 -17.65 2.51 9.67
C ALA A 173 -17.99 1.89 8.29
N GLY A 174 -17.38 0.74 7.96
CA GLY A 174 -17.72 -0.03 6.77
C GLY A 174 -16.55 -0.37 5.86
N THR A 175 -16.84 -1.23 4.88
CA THR A 175 -15.82 -1.76 3.94
C THR A 175 -16.20 -1.50 2.48
N TYR A 176 -17.39 -1.91 2.05
CA TYR A 176 -17.82 -1.78 0.66
C TYR A 176 -18.83 -0.63 0.49
N ASN A 177 -18.52 0.25 -0.44
CA ASN A 177 -19.41 1.32 -0.87
C ASN A 177 -19.04 1.75 -2.29
N CYS A 178 -19.90 1.49 -3.28
CA CYS A 178 -19.70 1.91 -4.68
C CYS A 178 -19.88 3.43 -4.80
N ARG A 179 -18.82 4.18 -4.50
CA ARG A 179 -18.81 5.64 -4.53
C ARG A 179 -17.50 6.20 -5.05
N ALA A 180 -17.57 7.41 -5.58
CA ALA A 180 -16.39 8.23 -5.85
C ALA A 180 -15.92 8.92 -4.56
N VAL A 181 -14.63 9.24 -4.50
CA VAL A 181 -14.03 10.12 -3.49
C VAL A 181 -14.48 11.55 -3.76
N LYS A 182 -14.97 12.23 -2.74
CA LYS A 182 -15.67 13.51 -2.89
C LYS A 182 -14.81 14.63 -3.49
N ASP A 183 -13.53 14.67 -3.16
CA ASP A 183 -12.60 15.73 -3.59
C ASP A 183 -11.94 15.46 -4.94
N THR A 184 -11.75 14.19 -5.32
CA THR A 184 -11.07 13.83 -6.57
C THR A 184 -12.02 13.41 -7.67
N GLY A 185 -13.21 12.95 -7.33
CA GLY A 185 -14.17 12.33 -8.26
C GLY A 185 -13.81 10.89 -8.69
N ASN A 186 -12.64 10.38 -8.29
CA ASN A 186 -12.21 9.02 -8.59
C ASN A 186 -12.84 8.01 -7.64
N ARG A 187 -12.88 6.75 -8.03
CA ARG A 187 -13.37 5.67 -7.17
C ARG A 187 -12.54 5.52 -5.92
N SER A 188 -13.25 5.38 -4.79
CA SER A 188 -12.64 4.98 -3.53
C SER A 188 -12.25 3.50 -3.58
N MET A 189 -11.22 3.07 -2.82
CA MET A 189 -10.92 1.64 -2.65
C MET A 189 -12.07 0.86 -1.98
N HIS A 190 -12.99 1.55 -1.30
CA HIS A 190 -14.26 0.97 -0.88
C HIS A 190 -15.12 0.50 -2.04
N ALA A 191 -15.05 1.15 -3.21
CA ALA A 191 -15.81 0.75 -4.39
C ALA A 191 -15.38 -0.61 -4.94
N TRP A 192 -14.14 -1.01 -4.69
CA TRP A 192 -13.60 -2.35 -5.01
C TRP A 192 -13.68 -3.34 -3.86
N GLY A 193 -14.26 -2.92 -2.72
CA GLY A 193 -14.32 -3.76 -1.52
C GLY A 193 -12.94 -4.08 -0.93
N ALA A 194 -11.95 -3.23 -1.16
CA ALA A 194 -10.58 -3.45 -0.73
C ALA A 194 -10.11 -2.44 0.34
N ALA A 195 -11.04 -1.86 1.08
CA ALA A 195 -10.78 -0.92 2.17
C ALA A 195 -11.70 -1.18 3.37
N ILE A 196 -11.32 -0.66 4.52
CA ILE A 196 -12.13 -0.61 5.74
C ILE A 196 -11.92 0.73 6.44
N ASP A 197 -13.02 1.33 6.90
CA ASP A 197 -12.99 2.46 7.81
C ASP A 197 -13.28 1.97 9.24
N LEU A 198 -12.43 2.36 10.18
CA LEU A 198 -12.55 2.01 11.59
C LEU A 198 -13.51 2.98 12.32
N ASN A 199 -13.50 2.95 13.66
CA ASN A 199 -14.42 3.72 14.48
C ASN A 199 -14.27 5.24 14.28
N THR A 200 -15.29 5.88 13.75
CA THR A 200 -15.32 7.33 13.47
C THR A 200 -15.17 8.20 14.71
N LYS A 201 -15.51 7.69 15.90
CA LYS A 201 -15.37 8.43 17.16
C LYS A 201 -13.93 8.87 17.43
N TYR A 202 -12.95 8.09 16.97
CA TYR A 202 -11.52 8.33 17.18
C TYR A 202 -10.81 8.79 15.92
N SER A 203 -11.57 9.13 14.88
CA SER A 203 -11.04 9.52 13.58
C SER A 203 -10.79 11.02 13.50
N ASP A 204 -9.79 11.36 12.71
CA ASP A 204 -9.53 12.70 12.25
C ASP A 204 -9.50 12.69 10.71
N TYR A 205 -10.24 13.61 10.10
CA TYR A 205 -10.36 13.73 8.65
C TYR A 205 -10.08 15.16 8.23
N TRP A 206 -9.26 15.35 7.21
CA TRP A 206 -8.74 16.65 6.82
C TRP A 206 -9.82 17.70 6.53
N MET A 207 -11.01 17.27 6.08
CA MET A 207 -12.14 18.18 5.81
C MET A 207 -12.97 18.56 7.05
N TRP A 208 -12.79 17.89 8.21
CA TRP A 208 -13.66 18.11 9.38
C TRP A 208 -13.21 19.26 10.28
N GLY A 209 -12.05 19.85 10.06
CA GLY A 209 -11.52 20.89 10.93
C GLY A 209 -10.71 21.96 10.20
N LYS A 210 -10.60 23.14 10.85
CA LYS A 210 -9.78 24.27 10.37
C LYS A 210 -8.32 24.20 10.85
N GLY A 211 -7.85 23.03 11.28
CA GLY A 211 -6.51 22.85 11.84
C GLY A 211 -5.62 21.98 10.96
N GLY A 212 -4.31 21.98 11.24
CA GLY A 212 -3.36 21.10 10.59
C GLY A 212 -3.58 19.63 10.91
N TYR A 213 -2.63 18.80 10.54
CA TYR A 213 -2.65 17.35 10.76
C TYR A 213 -2.96 16.96 12.21
N ARG A 214 -3.87 16.00 12.37
CA ARG A 214 -4.21 15.38 13.64
C ARG A 214 -4.28 13.87 13.49
N ASN A 215 -3.90 13.17 14.54
CA ASN A 215 -4.04 11.73 14.61
C ASN A 215 -4.32 11.27 16.05
N ARG A 216 -5.38 10.51 16.21
CA ARG A 216 -5.72 9.79 17.44
C ARG A 216 -5.61 8.28 17.28
N MET A 217 -5.41 7.77 16.05
CA MET A 217 -5.28 6.34 15.78
C MET A 217 -3.97 5.80 16.39
N PRO A 218 -4.01 4.79 17.25
CA PRO A 218 -2.80 4.16 17.81
C PRO A 218 -1.95 3.52 16.71
N MET A 219 -0.65 3.78 16.74
CA MET A 219 0.28 3.22 15.74
C MET A 219 0.31 1.70 15.75
N GLU A 220 0.06 1.05 16.90
CA GLU A 220 -0.04 -0.41 16.97
C GLU A 220 -1.12 -0.97 16.03
N ILE A 221 -2.26 -0.28 15.88
CA ILE A 221 -3.30 -0.65 14.90
C ILE A 221 -2.76 -0.49 13.48
N VAL A 222 -2.12 0.63 13.19
CA VAL A 222 -1.54 0.89 11.86
C VAL A 222 -0.53 -0.18 11.47
N GLU A 223 0.39 -0.52 12.37
CA GLU A 223 1.41 -1.54 12.15
C GLU A 223 0.82 -2.94 11.93
N ILE A 224 -0.30 -3.28 12.62
CA ILE A 224 -1.03 -4.53 12.37
C ILE A 224 -1.52 -4.56 10.92
N PHE A 225 -2.19 -3.51 10.47
CA PHE A 225 -2.68 -3.42 9.09
C PHE A 225 -1.56 -3.46 8.05
N GLU A 226 -0.46 -2.75 8.29
CA GLU A 226 0.71 -2.70 7.40
C GLU A 226 1.35 -4.08 7.21
N ARG A 227 1.44 -4.90 8.27
CA ARG A 227 1.94 -6.28 8.17
C ARG A 227 1.09 -7.17 7.27
N HIS A 228 -0.18 -6.82 7.10
CA HIS A 228 -1.13 -7.58 6.28
C HIS A 228 -1.40 -6.96 4.90
N GLY A 229 -0.58 -5.99 4.46
CA GLY A 229 -0.66 -5.45 3.11
C GLY A 229 -1.57 -4.24 2.95
N PHE A 230 -2.07 -3.66 4.04
CA PHE A 230 -2.87 -2.44 4.00
C PHE A 230 -2.01 -1.20 4.25
N ILE A 231 -2.29 -0.13 3.54
CA ILE A 231 -1.79 1.21 3.85
C ILE A 231 -2.83 1.98 4.65
N TRP A 232 -2.39 3.02 5.35
CA TRP A 232 -3.21 3.85 6.23
C TRP A 232 -3.36 5.28 5.72
N GLY A 233 -4.58 5.78 5.62
CA GLY A 233 -4.90 7.14 5.18
C GLY A 233 -4.43 8.25 6.11
N GLY A 234 -4.02 7.92 7.34
CA GLY A 234 -3.41 8.90 8.25
C GLY A 234 -2.01 9.35 7.83
N LYS A 235 -1.40 8.71 6.83
CA LYS A 235 -0.11 9.13 6.23
C LYS A 235 -0.27 10.04 5.02
N TRP A 236 -1.47 10.51 4.75
CA TRP A 236 -1.76 11.44 3.66
C TRP A 236 -1.76 12.88 4.13
N GLY A 237 -1.39 13.82 3.26
CA GLY A 237 -1.61 15.24 3.46
C GLY A 237 -3.10 15.56 3.57
N HIS A 238 -3.93 14.88 2.77
CA HIS A 238 -5.39 14.82 2.91
C HIS A 238 -5.78 13.67 3.84
N PHE A 239 -5.32 13.72 5.07
CA PHE A 239 -5.41 12.61 6.03
C PHE A 239 -6.84 12.14 6.30
N ASP A 240 -6.96 10.82 6.39
CA ASP A 240 -8.17 10.09 6.78
C ASP A 240 -7.77 8.97 7.75
N THR A 241 -7.78 9.26 9.05
CA THR A 241 -7.16 8.36 10.04
C THR A 241 -7.99 7.10 10.36
N MET A 242 -9.26 7.04 9.92
CA MET A 242 -10.03 5.79 10.02
C MET A 242 -9.78 4.83 8.87
N HIS A 243 -9.27 5.34 7.73
CA HIS A 243 -9.21 4.64 6.46
C HIS A 243 -7.97 3.74 6.31
N PHE A 244 -8.22 2.47 5.99
CA PHE A 244 -7.19 1.50 5.61
C PHE A 244 -7.55 0.85 4.29
N GLU A 245 -6.60 0.76 3.34
CA GLU A 245 -6.84 0.15 2.04
C GLU A 245 -5.73 -0.85 1.65
N TYR A 246 -6.12 -1.98 1.03
CA TYR A 246 -5.18 -3.02 0.62
C TYR A 246 -4.39 -2.58 -0.60
N ARG A 247 -3.10 -2.29 -0.39
CA ARG A 247 -2.18 -1.77 -1.41
C ARG A 247 -0.77 -2.33 -1.18
N PRO A 248 -0.60 -3.66 -1.33
CA PRO A 248 0.68 -4.32 -1.03
C PRO A 248 1.82 -3.85 -1.92
N GLU A 249 1.53 -3.34 -3.12
CA GLU A 249 2.52 -2.80 -4.06
C GLU A 249 3.22 -1.51 -3.57
N LEU A 250 2.61 -0.79 -2.63
CA LEU A 250 3.14 0.47 -2.10
C LEU A 250 3.98 0.27 -0.84
N LEU A 251 3.82 -0.85 -0.13
CA LEU A 251 4.52 -1.12 1.12
C LEU A 251 5.99 -1.47 0.88
N GLN A 252 6.88 -0.75 1.56
CA GLN A 252 8.33 -0.93 1.54
C GLN A 252 8.85 -1.39 2.90
#